data_a4201f054b9f709d0c9ab15f017fffb1
#
_entry.id   a4201f054b9f709d0c9ab15f017fffb1
#
_cell.length_a   1.000
_cell.length_b   1.000
_cell.length_c   1.000
_cell.angle_alpha   90.00
_cell.angle_beta   90.00
_cell.angle_gamma   90.00
#
_symmetry.space_group_name_H-M   'P 1'
#
loop_
_entity.id
_entity.type
_entity.pdbx_description
1 polymer ?
#
loop_
_entity_poly.entity_id
_entity_poly.type
_entity_poly.pdbx_seq_one_letter_code
_entity_poly.pdbx_strand_id
1 'polypeptide(L)'
;MGVFDGYAKRMLRPGKGDHDPVPQKGSKRVFYIFVTHFWKIVTLNLVFVLFSIPVVTIPAAICGMVKVLYTLFTEGTVDVYKDFIAEFRRSFKKSIIPGLIGLVGLGGGGFALDFYLQVGGTFGTIGLVFTAAIIIWVWVFLNHLFYQIAVVDLPLGTLMKNARILSVGQVKQNFLLILVSGVILFLMVFFLPLSVIPSLFIVLAFCQLCSCAILFDSVMLCIK
;
A
#
# COMPACT_ATOMS: atom_id res chain seq x y z
N MET A 1 -4.68 -41.80 -37.52
CA MET A 1 -3.97 -40.72 -36.80
C MET A 1 -4.34 -39.43 -37.49
N GLY A 2 -5.29 -38.70 -36.92
CA GLY A 2 -6.04 -37.67 -37.63
C GLY A 2 -5.36 -36.31 -37.53
N VAL A 3 -5.61 -35.49 -38.55
CA VAL A 3 -5.19 -34.06 -38.65
C VAL A 3 -5.57 -33.24 -37.38
N PHE A 4 -6.63 -33.64 -36.67
CA PHE A 4 -7.07 -33.06 -35.40
C PHE A 4 -6.11 -33.29 -34.24
N ASP A 5 -5.35 -34.39 -34.19
CA ASP A 5 -4.36 -34.63 -33.12
C ASP A 5 -3.16 -33.68 -33.20
N GLY A 6 -2.80 -33.26 -34.41
CA GLY A 6 -1.75 -32.25 -34.62
C GLY A 6 -2.18 -30.85 -34.18
N TYR A 7 -3.46 -30.50 -34.38
CA TYR A 7 -4.02 -29.23 -33.94
C TYR A 7 -4.19 -29.16 -32.41
N ALA A 8 -4.71 -30.23 -31.80
CA ALA A 8 -4.84 -30.33 -30.34
C ALA A 8 -3.47 -30.25 -29.64
N LYS A 9 -2.44 -30.95 -30.15
CA LYS A 9 -1.06 -30.86 -29.65
C LYS A 9 -0.43 -29.48 -29.83
N ARG A 10 -0.84 -28.70 -30.85
CA ARG A 10 -0.37 -27.32 -31.05
C ARG A 10 -1.05 -26.33 -30.09
N MET A 11 -2.34 -26.52 -29.78
CA MET A 11 -3.07 -25.69 -28.81
C MET A 11 -2.71 -26.03 -27.38
N LEU A 12 -2.31 -27.25 -27.07
CA LEU A 12 -1.88 -27.68 -25.74
C LEU A 12 -0.38 -27.47 -25.48
N ARG A 13 0.38 -26.99 -26.49
CA ARG A 13 1.76 -26.57 -26.24
C ARG A 13 1.71 -25.29 -25.42
N PRO A 14 2.32 -25.26 -24.22
CA PRO A 14 2.49 -24.00 -23.49
C PRO A 14 3.16 -22.98 -24.41
N GLY A 15 2.59 -21.78 -24.51
CA GLY A 15 3.14 -20.72 -25.35
C GLY A 15 4.57 -20.41 -24.93
N LYS A 16 5.38 -19.96 -25.88
CA LYS A 16 6.81 -19.66 -25.71
C LYS A 16 7.08 -18.60 -24.64
N GLY A 17 6.02 -17.99 -24.05
CA GLY A 17 6.07 -17.02 -22.96
C GLY A 17 5.94 -17.62 -21.55
N ASP A 18 5.66 -18.93 -21.44
CA ASP A 18 5.38 -19.59 -20.16
C ASP A 18 6.65 -20.18 -19.49
N HIS A 19 7.83 -19.91 -20.05
CA HIS A 19 9.09 -20.46 -19.55
C HIS A 19 9.92 -19.52 -18.68
N ASP A 20 9.57 -18.24 -18.64
CA ASP A 20 10.24 -17.34 -17.68
C ASP A 20 9.62 -17.54 -16.30
N PRO A 21 10.40 -17.98 -15.29
CA PRO A 21 9.87 -18.18 -13.95
C PRO A 21 9.31 -16.84 -13.44
N VAL A 22 8.03 -16.83 -13.08
CA VAL A 22 7.35 -15.66 -12.53
C VAL A 22 8.21 -15.09 -11.39
N PRO A 23 8.64 -13.82 -11.45
CA PRO A 23 9.46 -13.24 -10.40
C PRO A 23 8.76 -13.38 -9.04
N GLN A 24 9.41 -14.05 -8.09
CA GLN A 24 8.77 -14.36 -6.80
C GLN A 24 8.86 -13.22 -5.78
N LYS A 25 9.86 -12.31 -5.90
CA LYS A 25 10.12 -11.24 -4.92
C LYS A 25 10.65 -9.95 -5.56
N GLY A 26 10.51 -8.86 -4.79
CA GLY A 26 11.15 -7.57 -5.08
C GLY A 26 10.53 -6.77 -6.22
N SER A 27 11.28 -5.79 -6.73
CA SER A 27 10.84 -4.85 -7.76
C SER A 27 10.41 -5.50 -9.07
N LYS A 28 11.04 -6.62 -9.45
CA LYS A 28 10.67 -7.39 -10.65
C LYS A 28 9.24 -7.96 -10.52
N ARG A 29 8.83 -8.41 -9.33
CA ARG A 29 7.48 -8.89 -9.05
C ARG A 29 6.46 -7.75 -9.14
N VAL A 30 6.78 -6.57 -8.59
CA VAL A 30 5.94 -5.37 -8.70
C VAL A 30 5.69 -5.01 -10.17
N PHE A 31 6.76 -4.94 -10.97
CA PHE A 31 6.66 -4.61 -12.38
C PHE A 31 5.85 -5.66 -13.16
N TYR A 32 6.09 -6.94 -12.92
CA TYR A 32 5.33 -8.03 -13.52
C TYR A 32 3.82 -7.91 -13.21
N ILE A 33 3.45 -7.73 -11.94
CA ILE A 33 2.06 -7.57 -11.51
C ILE A 33 1.44 -6.32 -12.16
N PHE A 34 2.17 -5.22 -12.19
CA PHE A 34 1.70 -3.97 -12.77
C PHE A 34 1.37 -4.12 -14.26
N VAL A 35 2.24 -4.76 -15.04
CA VAL A 35 2.02 -4.95 -16.48
C VAL A 35 0.94 -5.99 -16.75
N THR A 36 0.99 -7.14 -16.06
CA THR A 36 0.08 -8.27 -16.32
C THR A 36 -1.35 -8.00 -15.82
N HIS A 37 -1.47 -7.30 -14.68
CA HIS A 37 -2.76 -7.05 -14.02
C HIS A 37 -3.16 -5.57 -13.99
N PHE A 38 -2.71 -4.79 -14.97
CA PHE A 38 -2.95 -3.35 -15.06
C PHE A 38 -4.42 -2.96 -14.81
N TRP A 39 -5.35 -3.59 -15.52
CA TRP A 39 -6.78 -3.29 -15.37
C TRP A 39 -7.34 -3.61 -13.98
N LYS A 40 -6.82 -4.66 -13.33
CA LYS A 40 -7.21 -4.98 -11.95
C LYS A 40 -6.73 -3.91 -10.97
N ILE A 41 -5.54 -3.33 -11.19
CA ILE A 41 -5.00 -2.25 -10.37
C ILE A 41 -5.80 -0.97 -10.56
N VAL A 42 -6.17 -0.64 -11.81
CA VAL A 42 -7.07 0.50 -12.11
C VAL A 42 -8.42 0.32 -11.43
N THR A 43 -9.04 -0.84 -11.58
CA THR A 43 -10.32 -1.15 -10.93
C THR A 43 -10.21 -1.05 -9.41
N LEU A 44 -9.14 -1.58 -8.82
CA LEU A 44 -8.88 -1.49 -7.38
C LEU A 44 -8.77 -0.05 -6.90
N ASN A 45 -8.06 0.80 -7.66
CA ASN A 45 -7.93 2.21 -7.32
C ASN A 45 -9.27 2.94 -7.36
N LEU A 46 -10.10 2.69 -8.38
CA LEU A 46 -11.44 3.27 -8.49
C LEU A 46 -12.36 2.83 -7.35
N VAL A 47 -12.34 1.54 -7.00
CA VAL A 47 -13.09 1.01 -5.85
C VAL A 47 -12.59 1.66 -4.56
N PHE A 48 -11.28 1.78 -4.36
CA PHE A 48 -10.71 2.47 -3.20
C PHE A 48 -11.18 3.91 -3.10
N VAL A 49 -11.11 4.69 -4.19
CA VAL A 49 -11.56 6.09 -4.22
C VAL A 49 -13.05 6.19 -3.89
N LEU A 50 -13.89 5.34 -4.47
CA LEU A 50 -15.33 5.31 -4.21
C LEU A 50 -15.63 5.06 -2.72
N PHE A 51 -14.95 4.07 -2.10
CA PHE A 51 -15.13 3.75 -0.69
C PHE A 51 -14.43 4.74 0.26
N SER A 52 -13.58 5.61 -0.25
CA SER A 52 -12.89 6.66 0.51
C SER A 52 -13.65 8.00 0.53
N ILE A 53 -14.78 8.13 -0.18
CA ILE A 53 -15.60 9.35 -0.17
C ILE A 53 -16.00 9.74 1.27
N PRO A 54 -16.50 8.84 2.12
CA PRO A 54 -16.64 9.14 3.53
C PRO A 54 -15.28 8.99 4.21
N VAL A 55 -14.76 10.09 4.79
CA VAL A 55 -13.41 10.11 5.43
C VAL A 55 -13.25 9.01 6.49
N VAL A 56 -14.32 8.67 7.20
CA VAL A 56 -14.32 7.62 8.25
C VAL A 56 -14.02 6.22 7.69
N THR A 57 -14.31 5.98 6.42
CA THR A 57 -14.12 4.67 5.77
C THR A 57 -12.73 4.50 5.18
N ILE A 58 -11.94 5.56 5.04
CA ILE A 58 -10.57 5.51 4.48
C ILE A 58 -9.71 4.42 5.14
N PRO A 59 -9.64 4.29 6.47
CA PRO A 59 -8.80 3.26 7.11
C PRO A 59 -9.18 1.84 6.71
N ALA A 60 -10.47 1.55 6.62
CA ALA A 60 -10.97 0.24 6.18
C ALA A 60 -10.74 0.01 4.68
N ALA A 61 -10.88 1.06 3.87
CA ALA A 61 -10.59 1.01 2.43
C ALA A 61 -9.10 0.72 2.16
N ILE A 62 -8.19 1.29 2.95
CA ILE A 62 -6.75 0.97 2.88
C ILE A 62 -6.52 -0.52 3.18
N CYS A 63 -7.15 -1.09 4.22
CA CYS A 63 -7.03 -2.51 4.52
C CYS A 63 -7.56 -3.38 3.36
N GLY A 64 -8.71 -3.02 2.77
CA GLY A 64 -9.26 -3.70 1.59
C GLY A 64 -8.29 -3.67 0.40
N MET A 65 -7.72 -2.52 0.11
CA MET A 65 -6.73 -2.36 -0.96
C MET A 65 -5.46 -3.19 -0.69
N VAL A 66 -4.92 -3.14 0.53
CA VAL A 66 -3.75 -3.94 0.93
C VAL A 66 -4.03 -5.43 0.77
N LYS A 67 -5.21 -5.93 1.18
CA LYS A 67 -5.56 -7.35 1.05
C LYS A 67 -5.57 -7.82 -0.39
N VAL A 68 -6.23 -7.07 -1.28
CA VAL A 68 -6.29 -7.39 -2.71
C VAL A 68 -4.88 -7.41 -3.33
N LEU A 69 -4.05 -6.41 -3.01
CA LEU A 69 -2.67 -6.36 -3.52
C LEU A 69 -1.79 -7.48 -2.94
N TYR A 70 -1.97 -7.82 -1.66
CA TYR A 70 -1.27 -8.94 -1.03
C TYR A 70 -1.64 -10.27 -1.69
N THR A 71 -2.94 -10.54 -1.91
CA THR A 71 -3.42 -11.74 -2.61
C THR A 71 -2.88 -11.79 -4.04
N LEU A 72 -2.90 -10.66 -4.76
CA LEU A 72 -2.33 -10.57 -6.11
C LEU A 72 -0.81 -10.82 -6.11
N PHE A 73 -0.11 -10.36 -5.07
CA PHE A 73 1.33 -10.56 -4.93
C PHE A 73 1.69 -12.01 -4.60
N THR A 74 0.89 -12.70 -3.80
CA THR A 74 1.13 -14.08 -3.34
C THR A 74 0.60 -15.13 -4.30
N GLU A 75 -0.67 -14.99 -4.72
CA GLU A 75 -1.40 -16.00 -5.47
C GLU A 75 -1.44 -15.72 -6.98
N GLY A 76 -1.16 -14.47 -7.40
CA GLY A 76 -1.19 -14.07 -8.81
C GLY A 76 -2.58 -13.88 -9.41
N THR A 77 -3.65 -14.28 -8.70
CA THR A 77 -5.04 -14.12 -9.13
C THR A 77 -5.88 -13.55 -8.00
N VAL A 78 -6.84 -12.67 -8.33
CA VAL A 78 -7.68 -12.01 -7.34
C VAL A 78 -9.01 -11.60 -7.96
N ASP A 79 -10.10 -11.67 -7.18
CA ASP A 79 -11.37 -11.01 -7.48
C ASP A 79 -11.43 -9.67 -6.71
N VAL A 80 -11.14 -8.59 -7.44
CA VAL A 80 -10.95 -7.26 -6.84
C VAL A 80 -12.15 -6.84 -6.00
N TYR A 81 -13.37 -6.98 -6.51
CA TYR A 81 -14.58 -6.53 -5.80
C TYR A 81 -14.89 -7.38 -4.57
N LYS A 82 -14.86 -8.71 -4.74
CA LYS A 82 -15.21 -9.63 -3.68
C LYS A 82 -14.23 -9.55 -2.52
N ASP A 83 -12.93 -9.60 -2.84
CA ASP A 83 -11.87 -9.61 -1.82
C ASP A 83 -11.76 -8.26 -1.12
N PHE A 84 -11.91 -7.15 -1.87
CA PHE A 84 -11.93 -5.81 -1.29
C PHE A 84 -13.10 -5.62 -0.31
N ILE A 85 -14.33 -5.94 -0.71
CA ILE A 85 -15.52 -5.74 0.12
C ILE A 85 -15.48 -6.66 1.34
N ALA A 86 -15.03 -7.91 1.19
CA ALA A 86 -14.89 -8.85 2.29
C ALA A 86 -13.94 -8.31 3.35
N GLU A 87 -12.73 -7.86 2.93
CA GLU A 87 -11.76 -7.31 3.86
C GLU A 87 -12.19 -5.96 4.44
N PHE A 88 -12.76 -5.08 3.64
CA PHE A 88 -13.32 -3.81 4.09
C PHE A 88 -14.29 -3.99 5.27
N ARG A 89 -15.23 -4.94 5.16
CA ARG A 89 -16.19 -5.25 6.22
C ARG A 89 -15.51 -5.88 7.44
N ARG A 90 -14.57 -6.79 7.23
CA ARG A 90 -13.83 -7.48 8.30
C ARG A 90 -13.01 -6.51 9.13
N SER A 91 -12.27 -5.62 8.46
CA SER A 91 -11.32 -4.71 9.10
C SER A 91 -11.96 -3.40 9.58
N PHE A 92 -13.21 -3.09 9.22
CA PHE A 92 -13.86 -1.82 9.50
C PHE A 92 -13.73 -1.40 10.98
N LYS A 93 -14.14 -2.26 11.91
CA LYS A 93 -14.05 -1.96 13.34
C LYS A 93 -12.60 -1.87 13.85
N LYS A 94 -11.71 -2.76 13.35
CA LYS A 94 -10.30 -2.80 13.76
C LYS A 94 -9.51 -1.58 13.25
N SER A 95 -9.92 -0.97 12.13
CA SER A 95 -9.21 0.13 11.48
C SER A 95 -9.60 1.54 11.98
N ILE A 96 -10.68 1.67 12.77
CA ILE A 96 -11.12 2.97 13.30
C ILE A 96 -10.04 3.60 14.18
N ILE A 97 -9.47 2.86 15.13
CA ILE A 97 -8.43 3.38 16.04
C ILE A 97 -7.17 3.80 15.27
N PRO A 98 -6.60 2.96 14.38
CA PRO A 98 -5.52 3.40 13.48
C PRO A 98 -5.87 4.62 12.64
N GLY A 99 -7.10 4.69 12.13
CA GLY A 99 -7.59 5.85 11.39
C GLY A 99 -7.59 7.13 12.20
N LEU A 100 -8.04 7.05 13.46
CA LEU A 100 -8.00 8.20 14.38
C LEU A 100 -6.57 8.63 14.69
N ILE A 101 -5.65 7.68 14.91
CA ILE A 101 -4.22 7.98 15.09
C ILE A 101 -3.67 8.68 13.84
N GLY A 102 -4.05 8.23 12.65
CA GLY A 102 -3.67 8.86 11.39
C GLY A 102 -4.22 10.29 11.26
N LEU A 103 -5.49 10.49 11.57
CA LEU A 103 -6.13 11.80 11.50
C LEU A 103 -5.46 12.79 12.46
N VAL A 104 -5.23 12.40 13.72
CA VAL A 104 -4.60 13.27 14.72
C VAL A 104 -3.12 13.45 14.43
N GLY A 105 -2.38 12.37 14.12
CA GLY A 105 -0.93 12.42 13.92
C GLY A 105 -0.54 13.12 12.63
N LEU A 106 -1.17 12.78 11.50
CA LEU A 106 -0.85 13.40 10.22
C LEU A 106 -1.55 14.74 10.02
N GLY A 107 -2.84 14.82 10.37
CA GLY A 107 -3.61 16.07 10.28
C GLY A 107 -3.11 17.11 11.26
N GLY A 108 -3.00 16.78 12.56
CA GLY A 108 -2.43 17.66 13.58
C GLY A 108 -0.98 18.04 13.31
N GLY A 109 -0.18 17.09 12.79
CA GLY A 109 1.18 17.34 12.32
C GLY A 109 1.23 18.37 11.20
N GLY A 110 0.31 18.32 10.23
CA GLY A 110 0.20 19.30 9.16
C GLY A 110 -0.05 20.71 9.69
N PHE A 111 -0.98 20.86 10.63
CA PHE A 111 -1.22 22.15 11.31
C PHE A 111 0.01 22.64 12.07
N ALA A 112 0.73 21.74 12.75
CA ALA A 112 1.95 22.10 13.46
C ALA A 112 3.07 22.55 12.51
N LEU A 113 3.20 21.92 11.33
CA LEU A 113 4.15 22.37 10.31
C LEU A 113 3.85 23.80 9.85
N ASP A 114 2.58 24.10 9.52
CA ASP A 114 2.16 25.43 9.11
C ASP A 114 2.43 26.47 10.21
N PHE A 115 2.10 26.15 11.45
CA PHE A 115 2.40 27.00 12.60
C PHE A 115 3.89 27.31 12.74
N TYR A 116 4.77 26.30 12.68
CA TYR A 116 6.22 26.52 12.82
C TYR A 116 6.84 27.24 11.61
N LEU A 117 6.25 27.11 10.42
CA LEU A 117 6.65 27.91 9.25
C LEU A 117 6.37 29.41 9.48
N GLN A 118 5.24 29.74 10.11
CA GLN A 118 4.86 31.13 10.42
C GLN A 118 5.69 31.72 11.55
N VAL A 119 6.05 30.93 12.57
CA VAL A 119 6.88 31.38 13.70
C VAL A 119 8.29 31.79 13.22
N GLY A 120 8.89 31.05 12.29
CA GLY A 120 10.21 31.36 11.74
C GLY A 120 11.35 31.31 12.78
N GLY A 121 12.52 31.80 12.38
CA GLY A 121 13.71 31.81 13.23
C GLY A 121 14.19 30.43 13.68
N THR A 122 15.14 30.38 14.61
CA THR A 122 15.73 29.13 15.11
C THR A 122 14.69 28.21 15.78
N PHE A 123 13.79 28.77 16.56
CA PHE A 123 12.75 28.01 17.24
C PHE A 123 11.79 27.36 16.23
N GLY A 124 11.32 28.12 15.21
CA GLY A 124 10.49 27.59 14.13
C GLY A 124 11.19 26.46 13.38
N THR A 125 12.47 26.62 13.03
CA THR A 125 13.25 25.60 12.33
C THR A 125 13.36 24.29 13.14
N ILE A 126 13.67 24.38 14.42
CA ILE A 126 13.72 23.22 15.32
C ILE A 126 12.35 22.53 15.37
N GLY A 127 11.27 23.30 15.55
CA GLY A 127 9.89 22.78 15.59
C GLY A 127 9.51 22.07 14.29
N LEU A 128 9.87 22.61 13.12
CA LEU A 128 9.67 21.99 11.80
C LEU A 128 10.34 20.62 11.71
N VAL A 129 11.62 20.52 12.09
CA VAL A 129 12.39 19.26 12.01
C VAL A 129 11.75 18.19 12.91
N PHE A 130 11.41 18.53 14.15
CA PHE A 130 10.76 17.58 15.07
C PHE A 130 9.38 17.14 14.57
N THR A 131 8.56 18.08 14.11
CA THR A 131 7.23 17.78 13.60
C THR A 131 7.30 16.90 12.34
N ALA A 132 8.20 17.20 11.42
CA ALA A 132 8.41 16.38 10.22
C ALA A 132 8.86 14.94 10.58
N ALA A 133 9.78 14.79 11.54
CA ALA A 133 10.20 13.48 12.01
C ALA A 133 9.04 12.67 12.63
N ILE A 134 8.18 13.30 13.42
CA ILE A 134 6.99 12.67 14.00
C ILE A 134 6.00 12.24 12.90
N ILE A 135 5.72 13.11 11.93
CA ILE A 135 4.82 12.79 10.81
C ILE A 135 5.34 11.59 10.03
N ILE A 136 6.62 11.57 9.68
CA ILE A 136 7.25 10.46 8.96
C ILE A 136 7.14 9.17 9.77
N TRP A 137 7.42 9.21 11.07
CA TRP A 137 7.32 8.04 11.93
C TRP A 137 5.88 7.52 12.04
N VAL A 138 4.89 8.39 12.26
CA VAL A 138 3.47 8.03 12.30
C VAL A 138 3.04 7.40 10.99
N TRP A 139 3.46 7.98 9.87
CA TRP A 139 3.13 7.46 8.54
C TRP A 139 3.71 6.06 8.30
N VAL A 140 4.97 5.81 8.64
CA VAL A 140 5.61 4.48 8.57
C VAL A 140 4.89 3.48 9.49
N PHE A 141 4.60 3.88 10.73
CA PHE A 141 3.86 3.08 11.70
C PHE A 141 2.49 2.66 11.17
N LEU A 142 1.73 3.58 10.59
CA LEU A 142 0.42 3.30 10.00
C LEU A 142 0.49 2.34 8.81
N ASN A 143 1.49 2.47 7.94
CA ASN A 143 1.69 1.54 6.83
C ASN A 143 1.91 0.11 7.34
N HIS A 144 2.78 -0.09 8.33
CA HIS A 144 2.97 -1.39 8.96
C HIS A 144 1.68 -1.91 9.62
N LEU A 145 0.94 -1.03 10.30
CA LEU A 145 -0.26 -1.42 11.02
C LEU A 145 -1.39 -1.84 10.07
N PHE A 146 -1.70 -1.05 9.03
CA PHE A 146 -2.72 -1.41 8.04
C PHE A 146 -2.37 -2.67 7.27
N TYR A 147 -1.09 -2.86 6.94
CA TYR A 147 -0.64 -4.08 6.30
C TYR A 147 -0.87 -5.31 7.19
N GLN A 148 -0.53 -5.23 8.48
CA GLN A 148 -0.76 -6.32 9.41
C GLN A 148 -2.25 -6.59 9.66
N ILE A 149 -3.11 -5.57 9.76
CA ILE A 149 -4.56 -5.74 9.91
C ILE A 149 -5.15 -6.51 8.72
N ALA A 150 -4.69 -6.23 7.50
CA ALA A 150 -5.19 -6.87 6.29
C ALA A 150 -4.70 -8.32 6.11
N VAL A 151 -3.50 -8.64 6.61
CA VAL A 151 -2.81 -9.92 6.32
C VAL A 151 -2.86 -10.88 7.50
N VAL A 152 -2.81 -10.36 8.74
CA VAL A 152 -2.65 -11.18 9.96
C VAL A 152 -3.89 -11.07 10.84
N ASP A 153 -4.41 -12.21 11.29
CA ASP A 153 -5.59 -12.21 12.17
C ASP A 153 -5.18 -12.30 13.65
N LEU A 154 -4.76 -11.15 14.19
CA LEU A 154 -4.38 -10.98 15.58
C LEU A 154 -5.22 -9.87 16.23
N PRO A 155 -5.28 -9.82 17.58
CA PRO A 155 -5.92 -8.72 18.29
C PRO A 155 -5.18 -7.40 18.04
N LEU A 156 -5.94 -6.28 17.96
CA LEU A 156 -5.41 -4.97 17.58
C LEU A 156 -4.23 -4.51 18.45
N GLY A 157 -4.27 -4.80 19.76
CA GLY A 157 -3.17 -4.44 20.68
C GLY A 157 -1.84 -5.10 20.29
N THR A 158 -1.87 -6.38 19.88
CA THR A 158 -0.66 -7.09 19.40
C THR A 158 -0.18 -6.51 18.08
N LEU A 159 -1.09 -6.22 17.13
CA LEU A 159 -0.76 -5.60 15.85
C LEU A 159 -0.11 -4.24 16.04
N MET A 160 -0.63 -3.40 16.95
CA MET A 160 -0.05 -2.10 17.27
C MET A 160 1.34 -2.21 17.90
N LYS A 161 1.55 -3.20 18.79
CA LYS A 161 2.86 -3.47 19.40
C LYS A 161 3.87 -3.89 18.31
N ASN A 162 3.48 -4.82 17.45
CA ASN A 162 4.32 -5.30 16.36
C ASN A 162 4.63 -4.15 15.36
N ALA A 163 3.64 -3.36 14.98
CA ALA A 163 3.84 -2.23 14.06
C ALA A 163 4.83 -1.20 14.63
N ARG A 164 4.79 -0.91 15.95
CA ARG A 164 5.79 -0.03 16.60
C ARG A 164 7.19 -0.61 16.53
N ILE A 165 7.35 -1.89 16.82
CA ILE A 165 8.66 -2.56 16.77
C ILE A 165 9.21 -2.54 15.35
N LEU A 166 8.37 -2.84 14.34
CA LEU A 166 8.79 -2.86 12.94
C LEU A 166 9.09 -1.45 12.40
N SER A 167 8.32 -0.44 12.81
CA SER A 167 8.55 0.96 12.38
C SER A 167 9.90 1.53 12.84
N VAL A 168 10.49 0.97 13.90
CA VAL A 168 11.80 1.38 14.41
C VAL A 168 12.88 0.37 14.02
N GLY A 169 12.59 -0.93 14.09
CA GLY A 169 13.57 -1.99 13.93
C GLY A 169 14.02 -2.24 12.49
N GLN A 170 13.13 -2.02 11.52
CA GLN A 170 13.41 -2.32 10.11
C GLN A 170 13.85 -1.08 9.32
N VAL A 171 14.96 -0.48 9.72
CA VAL A 171 15.46 0.78 9.16
C VAL A 171 15.57 0.76 7.64
N LYS A 172 16.10 -0.33 7.06
CA LYS A 172 16.29 -0.45 5.60
C LYS A 172 14.97 -0.43 4.83
N GLN A 173 13.99 -1.21 5.27
CA GLN A 173 12.68 -1.28 4.63
C GLN A 173 11.91 0.04 4.82
N ASN A 174 11.98 0.61 6.03
CA ASN A 174 11.34 1.89 6.33
C ASN A 174 11.94 3.03 5.50
N PHE A 175 13.27 3.05 5.33
CA PHE A 175 13.93 4.02 4.47
C PHE A 175 13.49 3.88 3.00
N LEU A 176 13.43 2.64 2.50
CA LEU A 176 12.96 2.38 1.13
C LEU A 176 11.48 2.78 0.95
N LEU A 177 10.64 2.51 1.94
CA LEU A 177 9.24 2.90 1.96
C LEU A 177 9.09 4.42 1.88
N ILE A 178 9.84 5.17 2.70
CA ILE A 178 9.84 6.64 2.71
C ILE A 178 10.34 7.18 1.37
N LEU A 179 11.42 6.61 0.84
CA LEU A 179 11.99 7.05 -0.44
C LEU A 179 11.01 6.88 -1.59
N VAL A 180 10.47 5.67 -1.76
CA VAL A 180 9.54 5.37 -2.87
C VAL A 180 8.27 6.20 -2.78
N SER A 181 7.66 6.27 -1.61
CA SER A 181 6.42 7.05 -1.44
C SER A 181 6.67 8.55 -1.50
N GLY A 182 7.81 9.01 -0.97
CA GLY A 182 8.22 10.41 -1.05
C GLY A 182 8.45 10.86 -2.50
N VAL A 183 9.08 10.03 -3.33
CA VAL A 183 9.25 10.32 -4.77
C VAL A 183 7.89 10.36 -5.47
N ILE A 184 7.00 9.41 -5.21
CA ILE A 184 5.66 9.41 -5.81
C ILE A 184 4.87 10.66 -5.40
N LEU A 185 4.88 11.00 -4.10
CA LEU A 185 4.21 12.19 -3.58
C LEU A 185 4.80 13.47 -4.18
N PHE A 186 6.13 13.58 -4.26
CA PHE A 186 6.81 14.71 -4.87
C PHE A 186 6.39 14.89 -6.33
N LEU A 187 6.35 13.81 -7.12
CA LEU A 187 5.90 13.86 -8.51
C LEU A 187 4.43 14.27 -8.61
N MET A 188 3.57 13.77 -7.69
CA MET A 188 2.15 14.17 -7.67
C MET A 188 2.00 15.67 -7.40
N VAL A 189 2.74 16.22 -6.45
CA VAL A 189 2.68 17.66 -6.13
C VAL A 189 3.29 18.51 -7.24
N PHE A 190 4.43 18.08 -7.80
CA PHE A 190 5.12 18.80 -8.86
C PHE A 190 4.28 18.93 -10.14
N PHE A 191 3.52 17.89 -10.48
CA PHE A 191 2.65 17.89 -11.66
C PHE A 191 1.20 18.33 -11.37
N LEU A 192 0.91 18.95 -10.24
CA LEU A 192 -0.43 19.50 -9.99
C LEU A 192 -0.75 20.62 -10.99
N PRO A 193 -1.98 20.72 -11.55
CA PRO A 193 -3.17 19.87 -11.33
C PRO A 193 -3.24 18.61 -12.21
N LEU A 194 -2.29 18.40 -13.13
CA LEU A 194 -2.31 17.29 -14.11
C LEU A 194 -2.28 15.91 -13.45
N SER A 195 -1.64 15.79 -12.29
CA SER A 195 -1.51 14.52 -11.54
C SER A 195 -2.82 14.04 -10.88
N VAL A 196 -3.84 14.90 -10.78
CA VAL A 196 -5.13 14.53 -10.17
C VAL A 196 -5.79 13.39 -10.93
N ILE A 197 -5.78 13.44 -12.27
CA ILE A 197 -6.39 12.39 -13.11
C ILE A 197 -5.66 11.04 -12.94
N PRO A 198 -4.33 10.93 -13.12
CA PRO A 198 -3.61 9.67 -12.85
C PRO A 198 -3.78 9.16 -11.42
N SER A 199 -3.87 10.05 -10.41
CA SER A 199 -4.05 9.62 -9.01
C SER A 199 -5.38 8.94 -8.78
N LEU A 200 -6.46 9.44 -9.40
CA LEU A 200 -7.78 8.83 -9.33
C LEU A 200 -7.80 7.43 -9.98
N PHE A 201 -7.00 7.20 -11.03
CA PHE A 201 -7.06 5.96 -11.78
C PHE A 201 -6.05 4.90 -11.33
N ILE A 202 -4.84 5.27 -10.90
CA ILE A 202 -3.79 4.26 -10.72
C ILE A 202 -2.76 4.56 -9.62
N VAL A 203 -2.42 5.81 -9.35
CA VAL A 203 -1.23 6.16 -8.56
C VAL A 203 -1.32 5.66 -7.12
N LEU A 204 -2.50 5.75 -6.49
CA LEU A 204 -2.68 5.32 -5.09
C LEU A 204 -2.51 3.80 -4.96
N ALA A 205 -3.11 3.02 -5.86
CA ALA A 205 -2.95 1.56 -5.87
C ALA A 205 -1.52 1.13 -6.21
N PHE A 206 -0.84 1.84 -7.11
CA PHE A 206 0.56 1.57 -7.43
C PHE A 206 1.50 1.89 -6.26
N CYS A 207 1.30 3.03 -5.59
CA CYS A 207 2.06 3.37 -4.37
C CYS A 207 1.87 2.29 -3.30
N GLN A 208 0.64 1.84 -3.10
CA GLN A 208 0.34 0.78 -2.14
C GLN A 208 0.91 -0.58 -2.56
N LEU A 209 0.96 -0.90 -3.86
CA LEU A 209 1.62 -2.10 -4.37
C LEU A 209 3.12 -2.10 -4.06
N CYS A 210 3.80 -0.97 -4.26
CA CYS A 210 5.20 -0.80 -3.89
C CYS A 210 5.41 -0.98 -2.38
N SER A 211 4.53 -0.37 -1.56
CA SER A 211 4.55 -0.52 -0.10
C SER A 211 4.34 -1.98 0.31
N CYS A 212 3.39 -2.69 -0.27
CA CYS A 212 3.17 -4.12 -0.03
C CYS A 212 4.41 -4.96 -0.34
N ALA A 213 5.10 -4.69 -1.46
CA ALA A 213 6.30 -5.42 -1.83
C ALA A 213 7.47 -5.20 -0.87
N ILE A 214 7.61 -3.96 -0.34
CA ILE A 214 8.65 -3.60 0.64
C ILE A 214 8.34 -4.24 1.99
N LEU A 215 7.08 -4.21 2.43
CA LEU A 215 6.65 -4.71 3.74
C LEU A 215 6.44 -6.23 3.78
N PHE A 216 6.41 -6.90 2.63
CA PHE A 216 6.14 -8.34 2.53
C PHE A 216 7.07 -9.18 3.41
N ASP A 217 8.37 -8.98 3.28
CA ASP A 217 9.37 -9.73 4.06
C ASP A 217 9.29 -9.39 5.56
N SER A 218 8.90 -8.16 5.88
CA SER A 218 8.76 -7.66 7.26
C SER A 218 7.65 -8.35 8.04
N VAL A 219 6.52 -8.55 7.40
CA VAL A 219 5.35 -9.17 8.04
C VAL A 219 5.49 -10.69 8.10
N MET A 220 6.18 -11.30 7.14
CA MET A 220 6.51 -12.73 7.20
C MET A 220 7.36 -13.10 8.42
N LEU A 221 8.15 -12.17 8.96
CA LEU A 221 8.87 -12.36 10.22
C LEU A 221 7.95 -12.39 11.45
N CYS A 222 6.77 -11.75 11.38
CA CYS A 222 5.79 -11.74 12.47
C CYS A 222 4.86 -12.96 12.50
N ILE A 223 4.83 -13.75 11.42
CA ILE A 223 3.96 -14.92 11.27
C ILE A 223 4.69 -16.21 11.68
N LYS A 224 6.02 -16.19 11.73
CA LYS A 224 6.86 -17.29 12.28
C LYS A 224 6.99 -17.16 13.78
#